data_b69f6456eb77a23a4ba95e003f7560f6
#
_entry.id   b69f6456eb77a23a4ba95e003f7560f6
#
_cell.length_a   1.000
_cell.length_b   1.000
_cell.length_c   1.000
_cell.angle_alpha   90.00
_cell.angle_beta   90.00
_cell.angle_gamma   90.00
#
_symmetry.space_group_name_H-M   'P 1'
#
loop_
_entity.id
_entity.type
_entity.pdbx_description
1 polymer ?
#
loop_
_entity_poly.entity_id
_entity_poly.type
_entity_poly.pdbx_seq_one_letter_code
_entity_poly.pdbx_strand_id
1 'polypeptide(L)'
;EGLAAVVLNNKVGFIDHQGKTVIDFQFPYAKDNKKQVGLVFHDGHSSMYDATGKCGIINKKGEWVLKPSYEYIQNPQYGKRVFNDGKMYGVLDDSLQVLVPAEYRSIELLDDYLVADRPDGFQLQIAYDGKILNKNVYHDVTSLDYDTMERTEDGEGTIMKPTGIYSYGSYNLYGLMDEKGKPLTAPVYHNITVLSKDLFLCALKDMYSRVIVDRRG
;
A
#
# COMPACT_ATOMS: atom_id res chain seq x y z
N GLU A 1 -19.24 19.83 2.73
CA GLU A 1 -20.06 19.83 3.94
C GLU A 1 -20.25 21.23 4.54
N GLY A 2 -20.40 22.23 3.66
CA GLY A 2 -20.73 23.60 4.06
C GLY A 2 -19.56 24.46 4.54
N LEU A 3 -18.34 23.92 4.58
CA LEU A 3 -17.12 24.65 4.91
C LEU A 3 -16.11 24.55 3.77
N ALA A 4 -15.44 25.68 3.49
CA ALA A 4 -14.36 25.78 2.52
C ALA A 4 -13.05 26.09 3.24
N ALA A 5 -11.99 25.34 2.93
CA ALA A 5 -10.66 25.65 3.43
C ALA A 5 -10.10 26.90 2.75
N VAL A 6 -9.53 27.80 3.53
CA VAL A 6 -8.86 29.01 3.06
C VAL A 6 -7.48 29.11 3.71
N VAL A 7 -6.50 29.59 2.95
CA VAL A 7 -5.15 29.83 3.44
C VAL A 7 -4.93 31.33 3.62
N LEU A 8 -4.57 31.74 4.82
CA LEU A 8 -4.17 33.10 5.14
C LEU A 8 -2.88 33.06 5.97
N ASN A 9 -1.87 33.84 5.59
CA ASN A 9 -0.59 33.92 6.29
C ASN A 9 0.06 32.55 6.59
N ASN A 10 0.06 31.64 5.61
CA ASN A 10 0.54 30.26 5.72
C ASN A 10 -0.19 29.39 6.78
N LYS A 11 -1.42 29.75 7.09
CA LYS A 11 -2.30 28.97 7.95
C LYS A 11 -3.61 28.65 7.27
N VAL A 12 -4.13 27.47 7.52
CA VAL A 12 -5.46 27.03 7.09
C VAL A 12 -6.48 27.36 8.15
N GLY A 13 -7.59 27.92 7.71
CA GLY A 13 -8.84 28.09 8.44
C GLY A 13 -9.99 27.67 7.54
N PHE A 14 -11.21 27.75 8.03
CA PHE A 14 -12.40 27.39 7.27
C PHE A 14 -13.46 28.47 7.35
N ILE A 15 -14.10 28.73 6.23
CA ILE A 15 -15.21 29.69 6.09
C ILE A 15 -16.49 28.98 5.68
N ASP A 16 -17.62 29.57 5.98
CA ASP A 16 -18.93 29.14 5.50
C ASP A 16 -19.27 29.70 4.11
N HIS A 17 -20.46 29.41 3.62
CA HIS A 17 -20.97 29.89 2.32
C HIS A 17 -21.13 31.41 2.23
N GLN A 18 -21.18 32.13 3.35
CA GLN A 18 -21.25 33.58 3.42
C GLN A 18 -19.88 34.24 3.53
N GLY A 19 -18.79 33.42 3.54
CA GLY A 19 -17.42 33.89 3.72
C GLY A 19 -17.05 34.20 5.17
N LYS A 20 -17.91 33.85 6.15
CA LYS A 20 -17.61 34.02 7.56
C LYS A 20 -16.67 32.94 8.06
N THR A 21 -15.64 33.33 8.79
CA THR A 21 -14.73 32.38 9.45
C THR A 21 -15.46 31.55 10.49
N VAL A 22 -15.43 30.24 10.34
CA VAL A 22 -16.00 29.24 11.26
C VAL A 22 -14.89 28.59 12.08
N ILE A 23 -13.75 28.31 11.45
CA ILE A 23 -12.57 27.78 12.12
C ILE A 23 -11.42 28.76 11.83
N ASP A 24 -10.81 29.28 12.89
CA ASP A 24 -9.73 30.26 12.79
C ASP A 24 -8.52 29.71 12.01
N PHE A 25 -7.73 30.65 11.43
CA PHE A 25 -6.52 30.34 10.68
C PHE A 25 -5.38 29.91 11.63
N GLN A 26 -5.44 28.66 12.06
CA GLN A 26 -4.54 28.12 13.09
C GLN A 26 -3.68 26.94 12.63
N PHE A 27 -4.14 26.16 11.66
CA PHE A 27 -3.42 24.97 11.20
C PHE A 27 -2.34 25.35 10.20
N PRO A 28 -1.12 24.77 10.27
CA PRO A 28 -0.06 25.04 9.31
C PRO A 28 -0.48 24.68 7.89
N TYR A 29 -0.18 25.56 6.94
CA TYR A 29 -0.27 25.27 5.52
C TYR A 29 1.07 24.72 5.02
N ALA A 30 1.10 23.44 4.65
CA ALA A 30 2.27 22.85 4.02
C ALA A 30 2.29 23.25 2.53
N LYS A 31 3.33 24.02 2.12
CA LYS A 31 3.55 24.34 0.70
C LYS A 31 3.94 23.10 -0.13
N ASP A 32 4.38 22.06 0.53
CA ASP A 32 4.68 20.77 -0.10
C ASP A 32 3.38 19.97 -0.23
N ASN A 33 2.90 19.86 -1.47
CA ASN A 33 1.67 19.13 -1.81
C ASN A 33 1.65 17.66 -1.33
N LYS A 34 2.81 17.08 -0.99
CA LYS A 34 2.90 15.71 -0.48
C LYS A 34 2.36 15.53 0.95
N LYS A 35 2.29 16.62 1.72
CA LYS A 35 1.78 16.60 3.10
C LYS A 35 0.40 17.25 3.25
N GLN A 36 -0.23 17.66 2.16
CA GLN A 36 -1.51 18.33 2.21
C GLN A 36 -2.64 17.34 2.03
N VAL A 37 -3.10 16.79 3.12
CA VAL A 37 -4.33 15.99 3.21
C VAL A 37 -5.42 16.81 3.88
N GLY A 38 -6.63 16.43 3.67
CA GLY A 38 -7.76 17.07 4.29
C GLY A 38 -8.24 18.26 3.45
N LEU A 39 -8.28 19.42 4.04
CA LEU A 39 -8.89 20.64 3.49
C LEU A 39 -10.39 20.48 3.11
N VAL A 40 -10.94 19.28 3.30
CA VAL A 40 -12.35 18.93 3.04
C VAL A 40 -12.88 18.13 4.23
N PHE A 41 -14.09 18.44 4.66
CA PHE A 41 -14.79 17.67 5.66
C PHE A 41 -15.53 16.49 5.04
N HIS A 42 -15.36 15.31 5.61
CA HIS A 42 -16.08 14.08 5.31
C HIS A 42 -16.65 13.52 6.62
N ASP A 43 -17.97 13.33 6.69
CA ASP A 43 -18.68 12.85 7.88
C ASP A 43 -18.37 13.68 9.14
N GLY A 44 -18.33 15.02 8.95
CA GLY A 44 -18.04 15.96 10.02
C GLY A 44 -16.59 16.08 10.46
N HIS A 45 -15.67 15.39 9.79
CA HIS A 45 -14.25 15.28 10.16
C HIS A 45 -13.31 15.67 9.01
N SER A 46 -12.18 16.28 9.34
CA SER A 46 -11.11 16.59 8.39
C SER A 46 -9.74 16.24 8.96
N SER A 47 -8.88 15.63 8.16
CA SER A 47 -7.50 15.37 8.54
C SER A 47 -6.70 16.67 8.48
N MET A 48 -5.95 16.99 9.53
CA MET A 48 -5.16 18.22 9.62
C MET A 48 -3.79 17.93 10.25
N TYR A 49 -2.80 18.76 9.89
CA TYR A 49 -1.47 18.73 10.50
C TYR A 49 -1.34 19.76 11.62
N ASP A 50 -0.60 19.41 12.65
CA ASP A 50 -0.17 20.35 13.69
C ASP A 50 1.18 21.01 13.32
N ALA A 51 1.67 21.88 14.22
CA ALA A 51 2.92 22.59 14.03
C ALA A 51 4.16 21.67 14.05
N THR A 52 4.04 20.44 14.53
CA THR A 52 5.13 19.43 14.52
C THR A 52 5.15 18.63 13.22
N GLY A 53 4.17 18.84 12.35
CA GLY A 53 3.99 18.09 11.10
C GLY A 53 3.35 16.72 11.29
N LYS A 54 2.70 16.48 12.43
CA LYS A 54 1.90 15.27 12.66
C LYS A 54 0.44 15.50 12.29
N CYS A 55 -0.15 14.46 11.71
CA CYS A 55 -1.54 14.43 11.27
C CYS A 55 -2.46 13.92 12.38
N GLY A 56 -3.58 14.59 12.53
CA GLY A 56 -4.71 14.20 13.36
C GLY A 56 -6.02 14.48 12.65
N ILE A 57 -7.14 14.41 13.36
CA ILE A 57 -8.48 14.67 12.81
C ILE A 57 -9.18 15.72 13.66
N ILE A 58 -9.77 16.71 13.00
CA ILE A 58 -10.58 17.76 13.61
C ILE A 58 -12.06 17.59 13.28
N ASN A 59 -12.92 18.12 14.15
CA ASN A 59 -14.34 18.31 13.89
C ASN A 59 -14.63 19.68 13.21
N LYS A 60 -15.89 19.97 12.90
CA LYS A 60 -16.34 21.24 12.28
C LYS A 60 -16.18 22.48 13.18
N LYS A 61 -15.80 22.31 14.45
CA LYS A 61 -15.44 23.41 15.35
C LYS A 61 -13.94 23.70 15.36
N GLY A 62 -13.11 22.88 14.66
CA GLY A 62 -11.67 22.97 14.68
C GLY A 62 -11.01 22.32 15.89
N GLU A 63 -11.77 21.52 16.65
CA GLU A 63 -11.28 20.78 17.81
C GLU A 63 -10.72 19.42 17.37
N TRP A 64 -9.59 19.02 17.96
CA TRP A 64 -9.01 17.70 17.72
C TRP A 64 -9.87 16.60 18.32
N VAL A 65 -10.48 15.76 17.49
CA VAL A 65 -11.16 14.51 17.89
C VAL A 65 -10.22 13.33 17.89
N LEU A 66 -9.17 13.38 17.06
CA LEU A 66 -8.02 12.49 17.11
C LEU A 66 -6.77 13.35 17.14
N LYS A 67 -6.00 13.26 18.24
CA LYS A 67 -4.78 14.07 18.42
C LYS A 67 -3.74 13.77 17.35
N PRO A 68 -2.98 14.79 16.89
CA PRO A 68 -1.90 14.60 15.93
C PRO A 68 -0.84 13.65 16.46
N SER A 69 -0.68 12.51 15.81
CA SER A 69 0.32 11.49 16.15
C SER A 69 0.80 10.70 14.93
N TYR A 70 0.05 10.78 13.84
CA TYR A 70 0.31 10.04 12.62
C TYR A 70 1.16 10.85 11.64
N GLU A 71 1.88 10.18 10.75
CA GLU A 71 2.56 10.86 9.64
C GLU A 71 1.54 11.31 8.58
N TYR A 72 0.48 10.51 8.40
CA TYR A 72 -0.53 10.73 7.38
C TYR A 72 -1.84 10.01 7.74
N ILE A 73 -2.98 10.62 7.43
CA ILE A 73 -4.32 10.00 7.49
C ILE A 73 -5.07 10.36 6.22
N GLN A 74 -5.49 9.36 5.45
CA GLN A 74 -6.28 9.55 4.23
C GLN A 74 -7.70 10.06 4.51
N ASN A 75 -8.32 10.62 3.46
CA ASN A 75 -9.76 10.84 3.45
C ASN A 75 -10.49 9.50 3.58
N PRO A 76 -11.71 9.47 4.15
CA PRO A 76 -12.43 8.23 4.32
C PRO A 76 -12.82 7.61 2.98
N GLN A 77 -12.72 6.30 2.92
CA GLN A 77 -13.26 5.47 1.86
C GLN A 77 -13.96 4.29 2.52
N TYR A 78 -15.21 4.02 2.15
CA TYR A 78 -16.06 3.00 2.78
C TYR A 78 -16.17 3.16 4.31
N GLY A 79 -16.21 4.40 4.82
CA GLY A 79 -16.24 4.70 6.26
C GLY A 79 -14.92 4.42 7.00
N LYS A 80 -13.85 4.08 6.31
CA LYS A 80 -12.55 3.75 6.88
C LYS A 80 -11.48 4.75 6.42
N ARG A 81 -10.40 4.89 7.21
CA ARG A 81 -9.28 5.77 6.88
C ARG A 81 -7.97 5.00 7.00
N VAL A 82 -7.22 4.92 5.92
CA VAL A 82 -5.85 4.42 5.99
C VAL A 82 -4.98 5.49 6.66
N PHE A 83 -4.15 5.09 7.61
CA PHE A 83 -3.16 5.95 8.23
C PHE A 83 -1.75 5.37 8.09
N ASN A 84 -0.74 6.22 8.21
CA ASN A 84 0.67 5.85 8.32
C ASN A 84 1.24 6.41 9.62
N ASP A 85 1.96 5.59 10.38
CA ASP A 85 2.58 5.98 11.66
C ASP A 85 4.00 6.57 11.50
N GLY A 86 4.49 6.64 10.25
CA GLY A 86 5.86 7.02 9.88
C GLY A 86 6.69 5.85 9.38
N LYS A 87 6.19 4.61 9.49
CA LYS A 87 6.84 3.38 9.03
C LYS A 87 5.90 2.47 8.25
N MET A 88 4.73 2.22 8.80
CA MET A 88 3.76 1.24 8.31
C MET A 88 2.36 1.83 8.24
N TYR A 89 1.50 1.15 7.53
CA TYR A 89 0.10 1.53 7.35
C TYR A 89 -0.82 0.70 8.22
N GLY A 90 -1.86 1.35 8.72
CA GLY A 90 -2.98 0.77 9.44
C GLY A 90 -4.30 1.40 9.01
N VAL A 91 -5.40 1.00 9.63
CA VAL A 91 -6.75 1.50 9.33
C VAL A 91 -7.45 1.94 10.59
N LEU A 92 -8.06 3.12 10.55
CA LEU A 92 -9.06 3.59 11.51
C LEU A 92 -10.45 3.23 11.00
N ASP A 93 -11.34 2.87 11.90
CA ASP A 93 -12.77 2.72 11.63
C ASP A 93 -13.49 4.10 11.59
N ASP A 94 -14.81 4.07 11.39
CA ASP A 94 -15.69 5.26 11.37
C ASP A 94 -15.76 5.98 12.73
N SER A 95 -15.46 5.29 13.82
CA SER A 95 -15.36 5.83 15.18
C SER A 95 -13.96 6.35 15.51
N LEU A 96 -13.04 6.37 14.51
CA LEU A 96 -11.63 6.76 14.63
C LEU A 96 -10.82 5.86 15.58
N GLN A 97 -11.28 4.63 15.81
CA GLN A 97 -10.53 3.61 16.54
C GLN A 97 -9.67 2.80 15.58
N VAL A 98 -8.55 2.29 16.08
CA VAL A 98 -7.67 1.44 15.27
C VAL A 98 -8.38 0.11 15.01
N LEU A 99 -8.79 -0.09 13.74
CA LEU A 99 -9.34 -1.34 13.24
C LEU A 99 -8.23 -2.33 12.86
N VAL A 100 -7.21 -1.83 12.18
CA VAL A 100 -6.04 -2.60 11.76
C VAL A 100 -4.78 -1.86 12.20
N PRO A 101 -3.89 -2.50 12.98
CA PRO A 101 -2.66 -1.86 13.45
C PRO A 101 -1.70 -1.52 12.31
N ALA A 102 -0.76 -0.58 12.54
CA ALA A 102 0.24 -0.17 11.56
C ALA A 102 1.34 -1.23 11.42
N GLU A 103 1.06 -2.29 10.69
CA GLU A 103 1.97 -3.43 10.48
C GLU A 103 2.19 -3.76 9.01
N TYR A 104 1.56 -3.02 8.09
CA TYR A 104 1.54 -3.30 6.66
C TYR A 104 2.31 -2.28 5.85
N ARG A 105 2.91 -2.70 4.73
CA ARG A 105 3.63 -1.83 3.79
C ARG A 105 2.69 -0.96 2.98
N SER A 106 1.49 -1.45 2.68
CA SER A 106 0.39 -0.71 2.08
C SER A 106 -0.93 -1.36 2.43
N ILE A 107 -2.00 -0.60 2.28
CA ILE A 107 -3.37 -1.07 2.46
C ILE A 107 -4.22 -0.45 1.35
N GLU A 108 -5.03 -1.27 0.70
CA GLU A 108 -6.07 -0.88 -0.22
C GLU A 108 -7.44 -1.22 0.39
N LEU A 109 -8.31 -0.22 0.47
CA LEU A 109 -9.69 -0.40 0.93
C LEU A 109 -10.58 -0.75 -0.26
N LEU A 110 -11.36 -1.82 -0.13
CA LEU A 110 -12.38 -2.25 -1.08
C LEU A 110 -13.75 -2.20 -0.40
N ASP A 111 -14.82 -2.48 -1.12
CA ASP A 111 -16.19 -2.29 -0.62
C ASP A 111 -16.46 -3.11 0.66
N ASP A 112 -16.14 -4.40 0.66
CA ASP A 112 -16.44 -5.34 1.74
C ASP A 112 -15.24 -5.77 2.59
N TYR A 113 -14.01 -5.48 2.14
CA TYR A 113 -12.78 -5.91 2.79
C TYR A 113 -11.61 -5.01 2.40
N LEU A 114 -10.48 -5.20 3.02
CA LEU A 114 -9.22 -4.56 2.64
C LEU A 114 -8.19 -5.59 2.21
N VAL A 115 -7.25 -5.15 1.38
CA VAL A 115 -6.04 -5.88 1.03
C VAL A 115 -4.85 -5.22 1.68
N ALA A 116 -4.09 -5.97 2.46
CA ALA A 116 -2.95 -5.47 3.23
C ALA A 116 -1.66 -6.19 2.84
N ASP A 117 -0.64 -5.43 2.42
CA ASP A 117 0.66 -5.96 2.05
C ASP A 117 1.55 -6.11 3.28
N ARG A 118 1.94 -7.33 3.57
CA ARG A 118 2.83 -7.66 4.67
C ARG A 118 4.30 -7.33 4.35
N PRO A 119 5.13 -7.07 5.37
CA PRO A 119 6.58 -6.85 5.18
C PRO A 119 7.32 -8.03 4.54
N ASP A 120 6.79 -9.25 4.67
CA ASP A 120 7.36 -10.47 4.05
C ASP A 120 6.96 -10.67 2.57
N GLY A 121 6.18 -9.73 2.00
CA GLY A 121 5.80 -9.74 0.59
C GLY A 121 4.50 -10.49 0.28
N PHE A 122 3.83 -11.04 1.29
CA PHE A 122 2.51 -11.61 1.14
C PHE A 122 1.42 -10.59 1.37
N GLN A 123 0.24 -10.85 0.83
CA GLN A 123 -0.95 -10.06 1.09
C GLN A 123 -1.95 -10.82 1.94
N LEU A 124 -2.72 -10.04 2.70
CA LEU A 124 -3.89 -10.51 3.41
C LEU A 124 -5.13 -9.84 2.84
N GLN A 125 -6.23 -10.58 2.75
CA GLN A 125 -7.58 -10.03 2.67
C GLN A 125 -8.19 -10.06 4.08
N ILE A 126 -8.62 -8.89 4.55
CA ILE A 126 -9.13 -8.71 5.90
C ILE A 126 -10.51 -8.06 5.80
N ALA A 127 -11.54 -8.72 6.34
CA ALA A 127 -12.87 -8.15 6.45
C ALA A 127 -12.89 -6.98 7.46
N TYR A 128 -13.88 -6.09 7.35
CA TYR A 128 -14.00 -4.93 8.24
C TYR A 128 -14.42 -5.27 9.69
N ASP A 129 -14.66 -6.54 9.99
CA ASP A 129 -14.77 -7.06 11.37
C ASP A 129 -13.43 -7.55 11.94
N GLY A 130 -12.34 -7.39 11.18
CA GLY A 130 -10.99 -7.85 11.53
C GLY A 130 -10.69 -9.31 11.19
N LYS A 131 -11.65 -10.06 10.62
CA LYS A 131 -11.45 -11.46 10.24
C LYS A 131 -10.58 -11.57 8.99
N ILE A 132 -9.54 -12.40 9.06
CA ILE A 132 -8.72 -12.73 7.90
C ILE A 132 -9.53 -13.65 6.98
N LEU A 133 -9.84 -13.18 5.76
CA LEU A 133 -10.56 -13.91 4.73
C LEU A 133 -9.60 -14.80 3.93
N ASN A 134 -8.42 -14.28 3.61
CA ASN A 134 -7.38 -15.00 2.90
C ASN A 134 -5.99 -14.56 3.39
N LYS A 135 -5.11 -15.53 3.67
CA LYS A 135 -3.78 -15.26 4.23
C LYS A 135 -2.67 -15.10 3.22
N ASN A 136 -2.88 -15.55 1.99
CA ASN A 136 -1.85 -15.56 0.95
C ASN A 136 -2.50 -15.17 -0.37
N VAL A 137 -2.68 -13.87 -0.57
CA VAL A 137 -3.04 -13.32 -1.88
C VAL A 137 -1.73 -12.98 -2.58
N TYR A 138 -1.52 -13.53 -3.76
CA TYR A 138 -0.34 -13.27 -4.56
C TYR A 138 -0.66 -12.27 -5.66
N HIS A 139 0.19 -11.26 -5.83
CA HIS A 139 0.22 -10.41 -7.00
C HIS A 139 1.28 -10.90 -8.00
N ASP A 140 1.15 -10.44 -9.23
CA ASP A 140 2.15 -10.63 -10.28
C ASP A 140 2.56 -12.10 -10.45
N VAL A 141 1.58 -13.02 -10.43
CA VAL A 141 1.84 -14.43 -10.69
C VAL A 141 2.09 -14.62 -12.18
N THR A 142 3.31 -15.02 -12.54
CA THR A 142 3.73 -15.19 -13.92
C THR A 142 4.40 -16.55 -14.12
N SER A 143 4.01 -17.30 -15.17
CA SER A 143 4.71 -18.51 -15.57
C SER A 143 6.16 -18.21 -15.92
N LEU A 144 7.05 -19.05 -15.46
CA LEU A 144 8.48 -19.00 -15.83
C LEU A 144 8.77 -20.05 -16.88
N ASP A 145 9.14 -19.56 -18.07
CA ASP A 145 9.41 -20.42 -19.22
C ASP A 145 10.89 -20.50 -19.49
N TYR A 146 11.39 -21.66 -19.90
CA TYR A 146 12.77 -21.87 -20.27
C TYR A 146 12.93 -22.03 -21.78
N ASP A 147 14.08 -21.57 -22.30
CA ASP A 147 14.46 -21.75 -23.68
C ASP A 147 14.94 -23.21 -23.89
N THR A 148 14.30 -23.93 -24.81
CA THR A 148 14.69 -25.31 -25.16
C THR A 148 15.91 -25.39 -26.05
N MET A 149 16.42 -24.26 -26.57
CA MET A 149 17.43 -24.14 -27.58
C MET A 149 17.04 -24.76 -28.96
N GLU A 150 15.83 -25.27 -29.07
CA GLU A 150 15.26 -25.72 -30.34
C GLU A 150 14.75 -24.50 -31.12
N ARG A 151 15.06 -24.43 -32.43
CA ARG A 151 14.57 -23.33 -33.26
C ARG A 151 13.11 -23.50 -33.62
N THR A 152 12.41 -22.38 -33.75
CA THR A 152 11.07 -22.33 -34.32
C THR A 152 11.09 -22.75 -35.80
N GLU A 153 9.97 -23.17 -36.37
CA GLU A 153 9.89 -23.64 -37.77
C GLU A 153 10.32 -22.57 -38.76
N ASP A 154 10.10 -21.28 -38.47
CA ASP A 154 10.55 -20.14 -39.28
C ASP A 154 12.02 -19.77 -39.05
N GLY A 155 12.69 -20.36 -38.06
CA GLY A 155 14.09 -20.15 -37.70
C GLY A 155 14.39 -18.79 -37.05
N GLU A 156 13.36 -17.95 -36.77
CA GLU A 156 13.55 -16.59 -36.22
C GLU A 156 13.69 -16.55 -34.68
N GLY A 157 13.37 -17.67 -33.98
CA GLY A 157 13.43 -17.74 -32.53
C GLY A 157 13.72 -19.12 -32.00
N THR A 158 13.61 -19.29 -30.69
CA THR A 158 13.70 -20.58 -30.00
C THR A 158 12.36 -20.92 -29.31
N ILE A 159 12.14 -22.21 -29.13
CA ILE A 159 10.91 -22.70 -28.51
C ILE A 159 11.00 -22.54 -26.99
N MET A 160 10.08 -21.77 -26.42
CA MET A 160 9.93 -21.62 -24.97
C MET A 160 8.96 -22.68 -24.43
N LYS A 161 9.29 -23.29 -23.30
CA LYS A 161 8.42 -24.24 -22.60
C LYS A 161 8.29 -23.88 -21.12
N PRO A 162 7.12 -24.07 -20.52
CA PRO A 162 6.92 -23.77 -19.10
C PRO A 162 7.78 -24.68 -18.21
N THR A 163 8.39 -24.10 -17.19
CA THR A 163 9.10 -24.85 -16.15
C THR A 163 8.14 -25.58 -15.20
N GLY A 164 6.89 -25.15 -15.11
CA GLY A 164 5.93 -25.51 -14.04
C GLY A 164 6.20 -24.76 -12.74
N ILE A 165 7.08 -23.76 -12.78
CA ILE A 165 7.33 -22.83 -11.67
C ILE A 165 6.83 -21.45 -12.09
N TYR A 166 6.31 -20.71 -11.12
CA TYR A 166 5.80 -19.35 -11.29
C TYR A 166 6.61 -18.38 -10.43
N SER A 167 6.83 -17.18 -10.92
CA SER A 167 7.17 -16.07 -10.06
C SER A 167 5.90 -15.50 -9.42
N TYR A 168 5.99 -15.03 -8.19
CA TYR A 168 4.93 -14.32 -7.50
C TYR A 168 5.54 -13.21 -6.64
N GLY A 169 4.80 -12.14 -6.39
CA GLY A 169 5.34 -11.09 -5.53
C GLY A 169 4.54 -9.80 -5.52
N SER A 170 5.14 -8.79 -4.91
CA SER A 170 4.67 -7.41 -4.89
C SER A 170 5.85 -6.46 -4.65
N TYR A 171 5.69 -5.15 -5.01
CA TYR A 171 6.72 -4.12 -4.78
C TYR A 171 8.10 -4.44 -5.34
N ASN A 172 8.17 -5.01 -6.54
CA ASN A 172 9.41 -5.39 -7.20
C ASN A 172 10.25 -6.42 -6.42
N LEU A 173 9.62 -7.22 -5.56
CA LEU A 173 10.21 -8.38 -4.94
C LEU A 173 9.42 -9.62 -5.33
N TYR A 174 10.12 -10.62 -5.81
CA TYR A 174 9.56 -11.85 -6.37
C TYR A 174 10.05 -13.06 -5.59
N GLY A 175 9.19 -14.08 -5.52
CA GLY A 175 9.52 -15.42 -5.03
C GLY A 175 9.17 -16.47 -6.09
N LEU A 176 9.54 -17.70 -5.83
CA LEU A 176 9.19 -18.87 -6.63
C LEU A 176 8.02 -19.61 -5.99
N MET A 177 7.11 -20.12 -6.83
CA MET A 177 5.90 -20.85 -6.43
C MET A 177 5.70 -22.04 -7.38
N ASP A 178 5.22 -23.17 -6.86
CA ASP A 178 4.86 -24.31 -7.70
C ASP A 178 3.52 -24.13 -8.43
N GLU A 179 3.20 -25.03 -9.33
CA GLU A 179 1.94 -25.05 -10.10
C GLU A 179 0.67 -25.19 -9.24
N LYS A 180 0.81 -25.62 -7.99
CA LYS A 180 -0.30 -25.75 -7.02
C LYS A 180 -0.49 -24.47 -6.19
N GLY A 181 0.30 -23.42 -6.46
CA GLY A 181 0.25 -22.17 -5.70
C GLY A 181 0.98 -22.22 -4.36
N LYS A 182 1.83 -23.25 -4.13
CA LYS A 182 2.63 -23.34 -2.91
C LYS A 182 3.95 -22.56 -3.09
N PRO A 183 4.24 -21.57 -2.21
CA PRO A 183 5.52 -20.89 -2.21
C PRO A 183 6.69 -21.86 -2.00
N LEU A 184 7.72 -21.73 -2.81
CA LEU A 184 9.01 -22.42 -2.70
C LEU A 184 10.02 -21.52 -2.02
N THR A 185 10.01 -20.23 -2.34
CA THR A 185 10.80 -19.19 -1.68
C THR A 185 9.92 -18.03 -1.25
N ALA A 186 10.35 -17.23 -0.27
CA ALA A 186 9.75 -15.94 0.01
C ALA A 186 10.01 -14.94 -1.14
N PRO A 187 9.19 -13.87 -1.31
CA PRO A 187 9.40 -12.84 -2.32
C PRO A 187 10.51 -11.88 -1.89
N VAL A 188 11.75 -12.30 -2.07
CA VAL A 188 12.97 -11.58 -1.64
C VAL A 188 13.89 -11.19 -2.81
N TYR A 189 13.57 -11.62 -4.04
CA TYR A 189 14.38 -11.40 -5.23
C TYR A 189 13.88 -10.21 -6.03
N HIS A 190 14.79 -9.34 -6.47
CA HIS A 190 14.47 -8.24 -7.37
C HIS A 190 14.18 -8.70 -8.81
N ASN A 191 14.82 -9.77 -9.22
CA ASN A 191 14.63 -10.35 -10.54
C ASN A 191 14.88 -11.86 -10.49
N ILE A 192 14.17 -12.58 -11.34
CA ILE A 192 14.33 -14.02 -11.55
C ILE A 192 14.54 -14.25 -13.03
N THR A 193 15.68 -14.83 -13.39
CA THR A 193 16.02 -15.25 -14.75
C THR A 193 16.05 -16.76 -14.82
N VAL A 194 15.34 -17.35 -15.77
CA VAL A 194 15.32 -18.78 -15.96
C VAL A 194 16.59 -19.22 -16.68
N LEU A 195 17.38 -20.10 -16.08
CA LEU A 195 18.59 -20.67 -16.67
C LEU A 195 18.32 -21.99 -17.40
N SER A 196 17.39 -22.77 -16.84
CA SER A 196 16.95 -24.04 -17.42
C SER A 196 15.60 -24.42 -16.81
N LYS A 197 15.06 -25.59 -17.23
CA LYS A 197 13.81 -26.11 -16.65
C LYS A 197 13.83 -26.17 -15.13
N ASP A 198 14.98 -26.36 -14.49
CA ASP A 198 15.10 -26.65 -13.06
C ASP A 198 15.93 -25.62 -12.27
N LEU A 199 16.53 -24.62 -12.93
CA LEU A 199 17.44 -23.65 -12.32
C LEU A 199 17.07 -22.21 -12.64
N PHE A 200 17.12 -21.37 -11.62
CA PHE A 200 16.74 -19.96 -11.65
C PHE A 200 17.86 -19.10 -11.08
N LEU A 201 18.28 -18.06 -11.79
CA LEU A 201 19.21 -17.06 -11.31
C LEU A 201 18.41 -15.92 -10.68
N CYS A 202 18.52 -15.75 -9.38
CA CYS A 202 17.74 -14.80 -8.59
C CYS A 202 18.66 -13.66 -8.12
N ALA A 203 18.31 -12.41 -8.45
CA ALA A 203 18.99 -11.23 -7.96
C ALA A 203 18.46 -10.84 -6.57
N LEU A 204 19.35 -10.68 -5.59
CA LEU A 204 18.98 -10.28 -4.23
C LEU A 204 18.60 -8.78 -4.18
N LYS A 205 18.10 -8.35 -3.04
CA LYS A 205 17.59 -6.98 -2.81
C LYS A 205 18.64 -5.87 -3.06
N ASP A 206 19.94 -6.18 -2.93
CA ASP A 206 21.03 -5.26 -3.25
C ASP A 206 21.25 -5.07 -4.75
N MET A 207 20.56 -5.85 -5.61
CA MET A 207 20.61 -5.87 -7.07
C MET A 207 21.95 -6.36 -7.66
N TYR A 208 22.99 -6.51 -6.87
CA TYR A 208 24.33 -6.96 -7.31
C TYR A 208 24.58 -8.43 -6.99
N SER A 209 24.17 -8.88 -5.80
CA SER A 209 24.30 -10.28 -5.40
C SER A 209 23.27 -11.15 -6.10
N ARG A 210 23.72 -12.32 -6.54
CA ARG A 210 22.88 -13.29 -7.23
C ARG A 210 23.07 -14.68 -6.65
N VAL A 211 21.98 -15.42 -6.58
CA VAL A 211 21.97 -16.82 -6.14
C VAL A 211 21.34 -17.69 -7.22
N ILE A 212 21.77 -18.94 -7.30
CA ILE A 212 21.09 -19.95 -8.13
C ILE A 212 20.19 -20.75 -7.20
N VAL A 213 18.93 -20.82 -7.56
CA VAL A 213 17.87 -21.53 -6.83
C VAL A 213 17.38 -22.66 -7.72
N ASP A 214 17.20 -23.86 -7.18
CA ASP A 214 16.55 -24.95 -7.89
C ASP A 214 15.03 -24.96 -7.67
N ARG A 215 14.31 -25.89 -8.32
CA ARG A 215 12.86 -25.99 -8.19
C ARG A 215 12.36 -26.46 -6.82
N ARG A 216 13.20 -26.64 -5.84
CA ARG A 216 12.81 -26.92 -4.44
C ARG A 216 12.87 -25.67 -3.56
N GLY A 217 13.51 -24.61 -4.01
CA GLY A 217 13.65 -23.31 -3.34
C GLY A 217 15.00 -23.16 -2.62
#